data_2500ff55715b67b66947e646bef7e54e
#
_entry.id   2500ff55715b67b66947e646bef7e54e
#
_cell.length_a   1.000
_cell.length_b   1.000
_cell.length_c   1.000
_cell.angle_alpha   90.00
_cell.angle_beta   90.00
_cell.angle_gamma   90.00
#
_symmetry.space_group_name_H-M   'P 1'
#
loop_
_entity.id
_entity.type
_entity.pdbx_description
1 polymer ?
#
loop_
_entity_poly.entity_id
_entity_poly.type
_entity_poly.pdbx_seq_one_letter_code
_entity_poly.pdbx_strand_id
1 'polypeptide(L)'
;MPAGIKVLVTGAGGFIGHHLVTHLKGLGYWVRGVDLKAPEFSPSIADEFAILDLRRWENCLEATRGLDEVYSLAADMGGMGFISNHHAAILHNNSLINLHTLDAARENGVRRYLYTSSACVYPEYRQLDANVTPLKEQDAYPAQPQDAYGWEKLVSERLCTHYREDYGIETRIVRFHNIFGPHGTWDGGREKAPAAMCRKVAAAKLTGNPVVEIWGDGEQTRSFCFIDDCVEGIHKLMRADFHEPLNLGQDRMVTINQLADMVAAVAGVAIVKKHIPGPMGVRGRNSDNTLLRQVLGWEPRISLEEGLARTYPWIETLVGEKVLAASAPTR
;
A
#
# COMPACT_ATOMS: atom_id res chain seq x y z
N MET A 1 8.71 -16.52 -20.75
CA MET A 1 7.61 -15.55 -20.65
C MET A 1 6.36 -16.29 -20.22
N PRO A 2 5.51 -15.77 -19.34
CA PRO A 2 4.29 -16.45 -18.87
C PRO A 2 3.17 -16.39 -19.93
N ALA A 3 3.48 -16.77 -21.18
CA ALA A 3 2.52 -16.74 -22.27
C ALA A 3 1.29 -17.60 -21.91
N GLY A 4 0.11 -16.97 -21.82
CA GLY A 4 -1.15 -17.62 -21.58
C GLY A 4 -1.68 -17.57 -20.14
N ILE A 5 -0.94 -17.08 -19.15
CA ILE A 5 -1.46 -16.92 -17.78
C ILE A 5 -2.38 -15.70 -17.71
N LYS A 6 -3.61 -15.94 -17.25
CA LYS A 6 -4.61 -14.90 -17.03
C LYS A 6 -4.71 -14.54 -15.54
N VAL A 7 -4.59 -13.27 -15.23
CA VAL A 7 -4.54 -12.81 -13.84
C VAL A 7 -5.63 -11.78 -13.52
N LEU A 8 -6.15 -11.84 -12.30
CA LEU A 8 -6.97 -10.78 -11.71
C LEU A 8 -6.09 -9.88 -10.84
N VAL A 9 -6.25 -8.57 -10.98
CA VAL A 9 -5.79 -7.60 -10.01
C VAL A 9 -7.02 -6.90 -9.43
N THR A 10 -7.33 -7.15 -8.16
CA THR A 10 -8.35 -6.39 -7.44
C THR A 10 -7.76 -5.12 -6.86
N GLY A 11 -8.56 -4.07 -6.70
CA GLY A 11 -8.03 -2.76 -6.33
C GLY A 11 -7.21 -2.10 -7.46
N ALA A 12 -7.48 -2.47 -8.71
CA ALA A 12 -6.73 -2.05 -9.90
C ALA A 12 -6.90 -0.56 -10.25
N GLY A 13 -7.92 0.11 -9.74
CA GLY A 13 -8.11 1.56 -9.83
C GLY A 13 -7.37 2.34 -8.75
N GLY A 14 -6.82 1.64 -7.72
CA GLY A 14 -6.03 2.22 -6.65
C GLY A 14 -4.54 2.32 -6.98
N PHE A 15 -3.77 2.90 -6.05
CA PHE A 15 -2.34 3.17 -6.21
C PHE A 15 -1.51 1.94 -6.58
N ILE A 16 -1.43 0.94 -5.68
CA ILE A 16 -0.57 -0.24 -5.89
C ILE A 16 -1.12 -1.11 -7.02
N GLY A 17 -2.46 -1.28 -7.10
CA GLY A 17 -3.10 -2.10 -8.12
C GLY A 17 -2.85 -1.58 -9.53
N HIS A 18 -2.93 -0.27 -9.76
CA HIS A 18 -2.65 0.33 -11.06
C HIS A 18 -1.20 0.12 -11.51
N HIS A 19 -0.23 0.32 -10.62
CA HIS A 19 1.18 0.04 -10.90
C HIS A 19 1.42 -1.46 -11.14
N LEU A 20 0.76 -2.34 -10.39
CA LEU A 20 0.87 -3.78 -10.59
C LEU A 20 0.30 -4.22 -11.95
N VAL A 21 -0.84 -3.67 -12.38
CA VAL A 21 -1.38 -3.90 -13.74
C VAL A 21 -0.33 -3.53 -14.77
N THR A 22 0.27 -2.34 -14.66
CA THR A 22 1.31 -1.87 -15.59
C THR A 22 2.52 -2.81 -15.61
N HIS A 23 3.00 -3.23 -14.44
CA HIS A 23 4.12 -4.16 -14.30
C HIS A 23 3.82 -5.52 -14.95
N LEU A 24 2.67 -6.12 -14.65
CA LEU A 24 2.26 -7.42 -15.20
C LEU A 24 2.04 -7.38 -16.71
N LYS A 25 1.46 -6.29 -17.24
CA LYS A 25 1.33 -6.07 -18.68
C LYS A 25 2.70 -5.97 -19.36
N GLY A 26 3.66 -5.29 -18.75
CA GLY A 26 5.06 -5.22 -19.22
C GLY A 26 5.75 -6.59 -19.26
N LEU A 27 5.33 -7.54 -18.43
CA LEU A 27 5.80 -8.92 -18.42
C LEU A 27 5.03 -9.86 -19.37
N GLY A 28 3.99 -9.36 -20.06
CA GLY A 28 3.23 -10.13 -21.06
C GLY A 28 2.08 -10.96 -20.48
N TYR A 29 1.61 -10.68 -19.26
CA TYR A 29 0.40 -11.30 -18.73
C TYR A 29 -0.86 -10.77 -19.40
N TRP A 30 -1.90 -11.59 -19.48
CA TRP A 30 -3.25 -11.12 -19.70
C TRP A 30 -3.84 -10.70 -18.35
N VAL A 31 -4.30 -9.47 -18.23
CA VAL A 31 -4.71 -8.86 -16.95
C VAL A 31 -6.15 -8.40 -16.98
N ARG A 32 -6.97 -8.88 -16.04
CA ARG A 32 -8.26 -8.26 -15.66
C ARG A 32 -8.04 -7.40 -14.43
N GLY A 33 -8.38 -6.10 -14.52
CA GLY A 33 -8.44 -5.17 -13.41
C GLY A 33 -9.87 -5.03 -12.88
N VAL A 34 -10.04 -5.02 -11.57
CA VAL A 34 -11.36 -4.80 -10.93
C VAL A 34 -11.19 -3.81 -9.77
N ASP A 35 -12.10 -2.82 -9.70
CA ASP A 35 -12.17 -1.83 -8.62
C ASP A 35 -13.56 -1.23 -8.53
N LEU A 36 -13.84 -0.42 -7.51
CA LEU A 36 -15.02 0.46 -7.40
C LEU A 36 -14.95 1.68 -8.32
N LYS A 37 -13.74 2.02 -8.81
CA LYS A 37 -13.48 3.18 -9.67
C LYS A 37 -12.37 2.88 -10.69
N ALA A 38 -12.36 3.61 -11.79
CA ALA A 38 -11.22 3.64 -12.70
C ALA A 38 -10.01 4.32 -12.04
N PRO A 39 -8.78 4.05 -12.51
CA PRO A 39 -7.59 4.79 -12.08
C PRO A 39 -7.75 6.30 -12.35
N GLU A 40 -7.31 7.11 -11.39
CA GLU A 40 -7.55 8.57 -11.41
C GLU A 40 -6.56 9.33 -12.30
N PHE A 41 -5.29 8.91 -12.34
CA PHE A 41 -4.20 9.72 -12.92
C PHE A 41 -3.77 9.27 -14.32
N SER A 42 -4.10 8.05 -14.72
CA SER A 42 -3.85 7.56 -16.07
C SER A 42 -4.80 6.39 -16.39
N PRO A 43 -5.19 6.17 -17.66
CA PRO A 43 -6.02 5.05 -18.04
C PRO A 43 -5.38 3.70 -17.69
N SER A 44 -6.19 2.72 -17.30
CA SER A 44 -5.72 1.35 -17.13
C SER A 44 -5.32 0.74 -18.46
N ILE A 45 -4.21 0.00 -18.49
CA ILE A 45 -3.75 -0.79 -19.63
C ILE A 45 -4.06 -2.29 -19.49
N ALA A 46 -4.93 -2.66 -18.52
CA ALA A 46 -5.45 -4.02 -18.40
C ALA A 46 -6.18 -4.43 -19.69
N ASP A 47 -6.17 -5.74 -20.02
CA ASP A 47 -6.92 -6.27 -21.17
C ASP A 47 -8.44 -6.15 -20.95
N GLU A 48 -8.88 -6.32 -19.69
CA GLU A 48 -10.25 -6.04 -19.23
C GLU A 48 -10.21 -5.21 -17.96
N PHE A 49 -11.12 -4.25 -17.84
CA PHE A 49 -11.31 -3.48 -16.61
C PHE A 49 -12.79 -3.39 -16.28
N ALA A 50 -13.18 -3.84 -15.08
CA ALA A 50 -14.56 -3.84 -14.62
C ALA A 50 -14.73 -3.03 -13.32
N ILE A 51 -15.82 -2.26 -13.26
CA ILE A 51 -16.24 -1.55 -12.04
C ILE A 51 -17.17 -2.46 -11.27
N LEU A 52 -16.66 -3.14 -10.24
CA LEU A 52 -17.38 -4.13 -9.44
C LEU A 52 -17.14 -3.92 -7.95
N ASP A 53 -18.22 -4.02 -7.16
CA ASP A 53 -18.16 -4.03 -5.70
C ASP A 53 -17.89 -5.45 -5.18
N LEU A 54 -16.66 -5.72 -4.77
CA LEU A 54 -16.23 -7.04 -4.29
C LEU A 54 -16.74 -7.39 -2.87
N ARG A 55 -17.54 -6.55 -2.24
CA ARG A 55 -18.32 -6.92 -1.06
C ARG A 55 -19.51 -7.80 -1.43
N ARG A 56 -19.85 -7.91 -2.71
CA ARG A 56 -20.92 -8.73 -3.25
C ARG A 56 -20.38 -10.03 -3.83
N TRP A 57 -20.93 -11.13 -3.39
CA TRP A 57 -20.52 -12.47 -3.79
C TRP A 57 -20.54 -12.68 -5.31
N GLU A 58 -21.63 -12.28 -5.97
CA GLU A 58 -21.83 -12.44 -7.41
C GLU A 58 -20.75 -11.72 -8.23
N ASN A 59 -20.33 -10.53 -7.76
CA ASN A 59 -19.28 -9.75 -8.40
C ASN A 59 -17.90 -10.43 -8.24
N CYS A 60 -17.65 -11.11 -7.12
CA CYS A 60 -16.42 -11.87 -6.92
C CYS A 60 -16.37 -13.10 -7.83
N LEU A 61 -17.49 -13.81 -8.00
CA LEU A 61 -17.61 -14.92 -8.96
C LEU A 61 -17.37 -14.45 -10.40
N GLU A 62 -17.92 -13.31 -10.78
CA GLU A 62 -17.70 -12.70 -12.10
C GLU A 62 -16.23 -12.33 -12.28
N ALA A 63 -15.65 -11.63 -11.31
CA ALA A 63 -14.29 -11.13 -11.36
C ALA A 63 -13.25 -12.25 -11.52
N THR A 64 -13.42 -13.39 -10.83
CA THR A 64 -12.45 -14.50 -10.79
C THR A 64 -12.63 -15.53 -11.90
N ARG A 65 -13.75 -15.46 -12.69
CA ARG A 65 -14.07 -16.47 -13.70
C ARG A 65 -13.06 -16.57 -14.83
N GLY A 66 -12.56 -17.78 -15.06
CA GLY A 66 -11.65 -18.10 -16.17
C GLY A 66 -10.25 -17.55 -16.02
N LEU A 67 -9.80 -17.32 -14.79
CA LEU A 67 -8.49 -16.80 -14.45
C LEU A 67 -7.64 -17.85 -13.72
N ASP A 68 -6.32 -17.78 -13.92
CA ASP A 68 -5.36 -18.70 -13.32
C ASP A 68 -4.88 -18.24 -11.96
N GLU A 69 -4.76 -16.91 -11.76
CA GLU A 69 -4.14 -16.32 -10.58
C GLU A 69 -4.87 -15.02 -10.17
N VAL A 70 -4.89 -14.77 -8.87
CA VAL A 70 -5.46 -13.56 -8.27
C VAL A 70 -4.42 -12.82 -7.44
N TYR A 71 -4.28 -11.53 -7.70
CA TYR A 71 -3.60 -10.56 -6.85
C TYR A 71 -4.66 -9.73 -6.11
N SER A 72 -4.87 -10.04 -4.83
CA SER A 72 -5.92 -9.44 -4.01
C SER A 72 -5.39 -8.21 -3.27
N LEU A 73 -5.66 -7.01 -3.85
CA LEU A 73 -5.23 -5.72 -3.30
C LEU A 73 -6.40 -4.82 -2.89
N ALA A 74 -7.63 -5.17 -3.24
CA ALA A 74 -8.80 -4.37 -2.89
C ALA A 74 -8.97 -4.28 -1.37
N ALA A 75 -9.07 -3.06 -0.86
CA ALA A 75 -9.35 -2.79 0.55
C ALA A 75 -9.92 -1.37 0.73
N ASP A 76 -10.83 -1.22 1.68
CA ASP A 76 -11.23 0.11 2.17
C ASP A 76 -10.19 0.56 3.20
N MET A 77 -9.31 1.47 2.79
CA MET A 77 -8.20 1.91 3.63
C MET A 77 -7.76 3.35 3.32
N GLY A 78 -6.94 3.92 4.19
CA GLY A 78 -6.36 5.25 4.05
C GLY A 78 -5.18 5.46 4.99
N GLY A 79 -4.75 6.70 5.18
CA GLY A 79 -3.78 7.07 6.20
C GLY A 79 -4.38 7.01 7.61
N MET A 80 -3.55 7.31 8.64
CA MET A 80 -3.97 7.24 10.05
C MET A 80 -5.23 8.03 10.36
N GLY A 81 -5.43 9.19 9.73
CA GLY A 81 -6.63 10.00 9.92
C GLY A 81 -7.93 9.28 9.51
N PHE A 82 -7.90 8.43 8.50
CA PHE A 82 -9.03 7.62 8.07
C PHE A 82 -9.21 6.38 8.96
N ILE A 83 -8.15 5.62 9.19
CA ILE A 83 -8.17 4.36 9.95
C ILE A 83 -8.67 4.59 11.37
N SER A 84 -8.24 5.67 12.04
CA SER A 84 -8.60 5.99 13.43
C SER A 84 -10.08 6.36 13.62
N ASN A 85 -10.84 6.63 12.55
CA ASN A 85 -12.22 7.10 12.65
C ASN A 85 -13.26 6.18 11.99
N HIS A 86 -12.84 5.05 11.38
CA HIS A 86 -13.75 4.20 10.59
C HIS A 86 -13.61 2.71 10.91
N HIS A 87 -13.39 2.35 12.19
CA HIS A 87 -13.08 0.97 12.61
C HIS A 87 -14.10 -0.07 12.14
N ALA A 88 -15.38 0.14 12.42
CA ALA A 88 -16.43 -0.82 12.06
C ALA A 88 -16.58 -0.98 10.55
N ALA A 89 -16.55 0.13 9.79
CA ALA A 89 -16.68 0.10 8.33
C ALA A 89 -15.50 -0.61 7.68
N ILE A 90 -14.27 -0.34 8.12
CA ILE A 90 -13.05 -1.00 7.63
C ILE A 90 -13.11 -2.50 7.89
N LEU A 91 -13.38 -2.91 9.14
CA LEU A 91 -13.46 -4.32 9.50
C LEU A 91 -14.52 -5.05 8.69
N HIS A 92 -15.74 -4.48 8.59
CA HIS A 92 -16.85 -5.06 7.84
C HIS A 92 -16.56 -5.17 6.33
N ASN A 93 -16.18 -4.04 5.70
CA ASN A 93 -15.99 -3.99 4.25
C ASN A 93 -14.85 -4.91 3.80
N ASN A 94 -13.72 -4.83 4.47
CA ASN A 94 -12.54 -5.63 4.10
C ASN A 94 -12.75 -7.12 4.38
N SER A 95 -13.44 -7.49 5.46
CA SER A 95 -13.78 -8.89 5.72
C SER A 95 -14.64 -9.48 4.60
N LEU A 96 -15.67 -8.76 4.13
CA LEU A 96 -16.48 -9.20 2.99
C LEU A 96 -15.67 -9.31 1.70
N ILE A 97 -14.83 -8.31 1.39
CA ILE A 97 -13.99 -8.34 0.19
C ILE A 97 -13.07 -9.57 0.22
N ASN A 98 -12.38 -9.80 1.33
CA ASN A 98 -11.38 -10.87 1.43
C ASN A 98 -12.01 -12.26 1.43
N LEU A 99 -13.09 -12.45 2.20
CA LEU A 99 -13.86 -13.70 2.23
C LEU A 99 -14.43 -14.04 0.86
N HIS A 100 -15.18 -13.13 0.26
CA HIS A 100 -15.84 -13.39 -1.02
C HIS A 100 -14.85 -13.57 -2.16
N THR A 101 -13.76 -12.78 -2.20
CA THR A 101 -12.79 -12.89 -3.30
C THR A 101 -12.01 -14.20 -3.22
N LEU A 102 -11.60 -14.64 -2.03
CA LEU A 102 -10.86 -15.90 -1.84
C LEU A 102 -11.76 -17.11 -2.13
N ASP A 103 -12.98 -17.10 -1.61
CA ASP A 103 -13.91 -18.20 -1.82
C ASP A 103 -14.36 -18.30 -3.28
N ALA A 104 -14.64 -17.18 -3.96
CA ALA A 104 -14.94 -17.15 -5.38
C ALA A 104 -13.76 -17.62 -6.25
N ALA A 105 -12.52 -17.27 -5.84
CA ALA A 105 -11.31 -17.79 -6.50
C ALA A 105 -11.22 -19.31 -6.41
N ARG A 106 -11.51 -19.89 -5.23
CA ARG A 106 -11.58 -21.33 -5.03
C ARG A 106 -12.68 -21.98 -5.90
N GLU A 107 -13.90 -21.43 -5.87
CA GLU A 107 -15.03 -21.95 -6.66
C GLU A 107 -14.75 -21.95 -8.17
N ASN A 108 -14.07 -20.92 -8.68
CA ASN A 108 -13.70 -20.81 -10.09
C ASN A 108 -12.40 -21.54 -10.46
N GLY A 109 -11.80 -22.30 -9.53
CA GLY A 109 -10.61 -23.11 -9.79
C GLY A 109 -9.33 -22.29 -10.00
N VAL A 110 -9.25 -21.09 -9.43
CA VAL A 110 -8.01 -20.29 -9.44
C VAL A 110 -6.91 -21.07 -8.75
N ARG A 111 -5.75 -21.18 -9.41
CA ARG A 111 -4.63 -21.97 -8.91
C ARG A 111 -3.84 -21.24 -7.82
N ARG A 112 -3.56 -19.95 -8.01
CA ARG A 112 -2.77 -19.14 -7.07
C ARG A 112 -3.49 -17.88 -6.65
N TYR A 113 -3.40 -17.58 -5.36
CA TYR A 113 -4.01 -16.40 -4.75
C TYR A 113 -3.00 -15.66 -3.89
N LEU A 114 -2.62 -14.45 -4.26
CA LEU A 114 -1.76 -13.61 -3.45
C LEU A 114 -2.61 -12.59 -2.68
N TYR A 115 -2.51 -12.65 -1.36
CA TYR A 115 -3.16 -11.72 -0.44
C TYR A 115 -2.20 -10.62 0.01
N THR A 116 -2.66 -9.37 -0.04
CA THR A 116 -1.90 -8.23 0.46
C THR A 116 -2.32 -7.87 1.88
N SER A 117 -1.45 -8.24 2.80
CA SER A 117 -1.52 -7.89 4.21
C SER A 117 -0.74 -6.59 4.49
N SER A 118 -0.52 -6.27 5.75
CA SER A 118 0.06 -4.99 6.18
C SER A 118 0.93 -5.15 7.42
N ALA A 119 1.91 -4.29 7.60
CA ALA A 119 2.63 -4.14 8.87
C ALA A 119 1.73 -3.73 10.05
N CYS A 120 0.45 -3.39 9.82
CA CYS A 120 -0.53 -3.16 10.88
C CYS A 120 -0.93 -4.43 11.64
N VAL A 121 -0.59 -5.64 11.14
CA VAL A 121 -0.79 -6.90 11.89
C VAL A 121 0.11 -7.04 13.10
N TYR A 122 1.23 -6.31 13.14
CA TYR A 122 2.18 -6.42 14.24
C TYR A 122 1.64 -5.79 15.52
N PRO A 123 1.95 -6.39 16.68
CA PRO A 123 1.47 -5.92 17.97
C PRO A 123 1.94 -4.51 18.29
N GLU A 124 1.04 -3.69 18.86
CA GLU A 124 1.35 -2.34 19.29
C GLU A 124 2.50 -2.27 20.29
N TYR A 125 2.55 -3.21 21.26
CA TYR A 125 3.58 -3.24 22.30
C TYR A 125 5.01 -3.39 21.77
N ARG A 126 5.19 -3.87 20.53
CA ARG A 126 6.49 -3.93 19.86
C ARG A 126 6.89 -2.63 19.16
N GLN A 127 6.02 -1.64 19.13
CA GLN A 127 6.15 -0.43 18.30
C GLN A 127 6.05 0.86 19.14
N LEU A 128 6.32 0.76 20.45
CA LEU A 128 6.22 1.88 21.41
C LEU A 128 7.46 2.80 21.41
N ASP A 129 8.58 2.36 20.84
CA ASP A 129 9.83 3.11 20.77
C ASP A 129 10.09 3.58 19.32
N ALA A 130 10.71 4.76 19.18
CA ALA A 130 11.18 5.26 17.88
C ALA A 130 12.33 4.39 17.32
N ASN A 131 13.17 3.82 18.17
CA ASN A 131 14.24 2.88 17.81
C ASN A 131 13.76 1.44 17.85
N VAL A 132 12.63 1.17 17.23
CA VAL A 132 12.05 -0.17 17.21
C VAL A 132 13.00 -1.20 16.60
N THR A 133 13.10 -2.37 17.24
CA THR A 133 13.73 -3.54 16.61
C THR A 133 12.97 -3.89 15.32
N PRO A 134 13.64 -4.11 14.19
CA PRO A 134 12.98 -4.49 12.95
C PRO A 134 12.05 -5.70 13.14
N LEU A 135 10.82 -5.58 12.66
CA LEU A 135 9.75 -6.56 12.85
C LEU A 135 9.96 -7.75 11.92
N LYS A 136 10.10 -8.94 12.49
CA LYS A 136 10.15 -10.22 11.78
C LYS A 136 8.74 -10.79 11.63
N GLU A 137 8.53 -11.64 10.66
CA GLU A 137 7.21 -12.18 10.34
C GLU A 137 6.56 -12.91 11.52
N GLN A 138 7.35 -13.61 12.35
CA GLN A 138 6.90 -14.29 13.57
C GLN A 138 6.46 -13.34 14.68
N ASP A 139 6.89 -12.09 14.65
CA ASP A 139 6.56 -11.09 15.68
C ASP A 139 5.09 -10.62 15.64
N ALA A 140 4.31 -11.07 14.67
CA ALA A 140 2.86 -10.87 14.65
C ALA A 140 2.15 -11.58 15.84
N TYR A 141 2.82 -12.51 16.50
CA TYR A 141 2.26 -13.26 17.63
C TYR A 141 3.12 -13.13 18.90
N PRO A 142 2.50 -13.08 20.12
CA PRO A 142 1.03 -13.05 20.34
C PRO A 142 0.38 -11.79 19.76
N ALA A 143 -0.80 -11.97 19.16
CA ALA A 143 -1.47 -10.93 18.38
C ALA A 143 -2.04 -9.81 19.26
N GLN A 144 -1.70 -8.56 18.91
CA GLN A 144 -2.29 -7.35 19.50
C GLN A 144 -2.16 -6.17 18.51
N PRO A 145 -2.74 -6.27 17.29
CA PRO A 145 -2.81 -5.15 16.37
C PRO A 145 -3.44 -3.91 17.02
N GLN A 146 -2.95 -2.72 16.65
CA GLN A 146 -3.40 -1.46 17.23
C GLN A 146 -4.87 -1.10 16.87
N ASP A 147 -5.33 -1.51 15.69
CA ASP A 147 -6.59 -1.05 15.12
C ASP A 147 -7.35 -2.17 14.38
N ALA A 148 -8.60 -1.86 14.01
CA ALA A 148 -9.48 -2.79 13.29
C ALA A 148 -8.91 -3.24 11.94
N TYR A 149 -8.15 -2.40 11.26
CA TYR A 149 -7.49 -2.74 10.02
C TYR A 149 -6.41 -3.81 10.20
N GLY A 150 -5.59 -3.68 11.24
CA GLY A 150 -4.58 -4.71 11.58
C GLY A 150 -5.21 -6.05 11.94
N TRP A 151 -6.29 -6.06 12.69
CA TRP A 151 -7.03 -7.27 13.04
C TRP A 151 -7.66 -7.95 11.82
N GLU A 152 -8.31 -7.20 10.93
CA GLU A 152 -8.88 -7.72 9.70
C GLU A 152 -7.80 -8.36 8.82
N LYS A 153 -6.65 -7.69 8.66
CA LYS A 153 -5.52 -8.21 7.88
C LYS A 153 -4.99 -9.52 8.46
N LEU A 154 -4.81 -9.61 9.78
CA LEU A 154 -4.30 -10.81 10.45
C LEU A 154 -5.28 -12.00 10.34
N VAL A 155 -6.59 -11.76 10.48
CA VAL A 155 -7.62 -12.79 10.29
C VAL A 155 -7.60 -13.29 8.84
N SER A 156 -7.45 -12.41 7.87
CA SER A 156 -7.39 -12.78 6.45
C SER A 156 -6.12 -13.55 6.09
N GLU A 157 -4.99 -13.29 6.75
CA GLU A 157 -3.80 -14.16 6.64
C GLU A 157 -4.11 -15.60 7.07
N ARG A 158 -4.79 -15.77 8.22
CA ARG A 158 -5.21 -17.09 8.71
C ARG A 158 -6.20 -17.77 7.77
N LEU A 159 -7.13 -16.99 7.20
CA LEU A 159 -8.06 -17.47 6.20
C LEU A 159 -7.31 -18.05 4.98
N CYS A 160 -6.34 -17.34 4.43
CA CYS A 160 -5.51 -17.81 3.31
C CYS A 160 -4.77 -19.11 3.66
N THR A 161 -4.20 -19.20 4.87
CA THR A 161 -3.52 -20.41 5.34
C THR A 161 -4.46 -21.62 5.36
N HIS A 162 -5.65 -21.48 5.96
CA HIS A 162 -6.60 -22.59 6.10
C HIS A 162 -7.26 -22.97 4.76
N TYR A 163 -7.50 -22.00 3.86
CA TYR A 163 -7.97 -22.32 2.49
C TYR A 163 -6.94 -23.15 1.70
N ARG A 164 -5.66 -22.91 1.92
CA ARG A 164 -4.60 -23.76 1.33
C ARG A 164 -4.65 -25.17 1.93
N GLU A 165 -4.76 -25.28 3.26
CA GLU A 165 -4.77 -26.56 3.97
C GLU A 165 -6.00 -27.42 3.62
N ASP A 166 -7.18 -26.81 3.57
CA ASP A 166 -8.44 -27.54 3.39
C ASP A 166 -8.80 -27.76 1.93
N TYR A 167 -8.46 -26.82 1.04
CA TYR A 167 -8.92 -26.83 -0.36
C TYR A 167 -7.80 -26.89 -1.40
N GLY A 168 -6.53 -26.76 -0.99
CA GLY A 168 -5.38 -26.89 -1.89
C GLY A 168 -5.12 -25.68 -2.79
N ILE A 169 -5.82 -24.52 -2.61
CA ILE A 169 -5.49 -23.31 -3.35
C ILE A 169 -4.13 -22.76 -2.91
N GLU A 170 -3.25 -22.52 -3.85
CA GLU A 170 -1.90 -22.03 -3.59
C GLU A 170 -1.90 -20.56 -3.14
N THR A 171 -1.92 -20.30 -1.82
CA THR A 171 -1.91 -18.94 -1.29
C THR A 171 -0.50 -18.39 -1.08
N ARG A 172 -0.36 -17.07 -1.24
CA ARG A 172 0.83 -16.26 -0.92
C ARG A 172 0.38 -15.07 -0.09
N ILE A 173 1.17 -14.65 0.89
CA ILE A 173 0.81 -13.56 1.81
C ILE A 173 1.96 -12.58 1.87
N VAL A 174 1.71 -11.30 1.53
CA VAL A 174 2.71 -10.24 1.62
C VAL A 174 2.27 -9.16 2.61
N ARG A 175 3.15 -8.78 3.54
CA ARG A 175 2.94 -7.68 4.50
C ARG A 175 3.64 -6.41 4.02
N PHE A 176 2.88 -5.43 3.59
CA PHE A 176 3.43 -4.16 3.12
C PHE A 176 3.90 -3.26 4.27
N HIS A 177 5.12 -2.71 4.12
CA HIS A 177 5.69 -1.69 5.00
C HIS A 177 5.78 -0.34 4.27
N ASN A 178 4.74 0.52 4.44
CA ASN A 178 4.65 1.92 3.99
C ASN A 178 5.07 2.15 2.53
N ILE A 179 4.30 1.60 1.61
CA ILE A 179 4.54 1.79 0.17
C ILE A 179 4.20 3.24 -0.21
N PHE A 180 5.05 3.87 -1.04
CA PHE A 180 4.88 5.22 -1.56
C PHE A 180 5.34 5.34 -3.01
N GLY A 181 4.91 6.39 -3.69
CA GLY A 181 5.25 6.67 -5.09
C GLY A 181 4.22 7.59 -5.75
N PRO A 182 4.40 7.93 -7.04
CA PRO A 182 3.43 8.71 -7.81
C PRO A 182 2.12 7.94 -8.02
N HIS A 183 1.06 8.65 -8.39
CA HIS A 183 -0.30 8.13 -8.65
C HIS A 183 -1.01 7.54 -7.43
N GLY A 184 -0.51 7.81 -6.21
CA GLY A 184 -1.20 7.51 -4.97
C GLY A 184 -2.06 8.66 -4.48
N THR A 185 -2.88 8.42 -3.46
CA THR A 185 -3.61 9.50 -2.77
C THR A 185 -2.62 10.49 -2.18
N TRP A 186 -2.72 11.74 -2.58
CA TRP A 186 -1.79 12.81 -2.19
C TRP A 186 -2.46 13.93 -1.38
N ASP A 187 -3.79 13.96 -1.35
CA ASP A 187 -4.60 14.97 -0.66
C ASP A 187 -5.94 14.38 -0.19
N GLY A 188 -6.69 15.12 0.63
CA GLY A 188 -8.04 14.74 1.09
C GLY A 188 -8.08 13.90 2.37
N GLY A 189 -6.98 13.80 3.13
CA GLY A 189 -6.94 13.15 4.46
C GLY A 189 -6.76 11.64 4.46
N ARG A 190 -6.65 11.01 3.28
CA ARG A 190 -6.33 9.58 3.14
C ARG A 190 -4.88 9.32 2.72
N GLU A 191 -4.10 10.39 2.46
CA GLU A 191 -2.71 10.30 2.05
C GLU A 191 -1.78 9.79 3.15
N LYS A 192 -0.73 9.08 2.75
CA LYS A 192 0.35 8.63 3.66
C LYS A 192 1.44 9.70 3.80
N ALA A 193 2.30 9.54 4.82
CA ALA A 193 3.29 10.53 5.20
C ALA A 193 4.18 11.05 4.05
N PRO A 194 4.74 10.24 3.13
CA PRO A 194 5.55 10.79 2.04
C PRO A 194 4.76 11.69 1.10
N ALA A 195 3.55 11.30 0.71
CA ALA A 195 2.70 12.11 -0.16
C ALA A 195 2.22 13.40 0.54
N ALA A 196 1.80 13.29 1.81
CA ALA A 196 1.41 14.45 2.62
C ALA A 196 2.57 15.44 2.76
N MET A 197 3.79 14.95 2.97
CA MET A 197 4.97 15.80 3.11
C MET A 197 5.33 16.47 1.78
N CYS A 198 5.32 15.73 0.67
CA CYS A 198 5.51 16.31 -0.66
C CYS A 198 4.48 17.42 -0.94
N ARG A 199 3.20 17.20 -0.63
CA ARG A 199 2.13 18.20 -0.79
C ARG A 199 2.37 19.46 0.04
N LYS A 200 2.72 19.29 1.32
CA LYS A 200 2.95 20.42 2.24
C LYS A 200 4.17 21.25 1.81
N VAL A 201 5.28 20.59 1.42
CA VAL A 201 6.47 21.28 0.95
C VAL A 201 6.23 21.96 -0.40
N ALA A 202 5.52 21.32 -1.32
CA ALA A 202 5.12 21.94 -2.59
C ALA A 202 4.24 23.18 -2.37
N ALA A 203 3.27 23.10 -1.46
CA ALA A 203 2.45 24.26 -1.09
C ALA A 203 3.30 25.39 -0.48
N ALA A 204 4.23 25.06 0.43
CA ALA A 204 5.16 26.05 1.01
C ALA A 204 5.98 26.76 -0.07
N LYS A 205 6.53 26.02 -1.03
CA LYS A 205 7.30 26.53 -2.17
C LYS A 205 6.46 27.47 -3.05
N LEU A 206 5.27 27.04 -3.44
CA LEU A 206 4.41 27.76 -4.40
C LEU A 206 3.75 29.00 -3.79
N THR A 207 3.47 28.98 -2.48
CA THR A 207 2.86 30.13 -1.78
C THR A 207 3.87 31.09 -1.15
N GLY A 208 5.15 30.70 -1.06
CA GLY A 208 6.18 31.47 -0.36
C GLY A 208 6.08 31.39 1.17
N ASN A 209 5.14 30.62 1.74
CA ASN A 209 5.02 30.39 3.18
C ASN A 209 5.85 29.16 3.59
N PRO A 210 7.00 29.32 4.27
CA PRO A 210 7.90 28.20 4.55
C PRO A 210 7.38 27.24 5.64
N VAL A 211 6.25 27.52 6.27
CA VAL A 211 5.76 26.72 7.40
C VAL A 211 5.16 25.40 6.93
N VAL A 212 5.72 24.29 7.44
CA VAL A 212 5.23 22.91 7.20
C VAL A 212 4.76 22.32 8.53
N GLU A 213 3.48 22.04 8.65
CA GLU A 213 2.90 21.44 9.85
C GLU A 213 3.18 19.95 9.92
N ILE A 214 3.68 19.49 11.08
CA ILE A 214 4.01 18.08 11.39
C ILE A 214 3.19 17.66 12.61
N TRP A 215 2.51 16.51 12.49
CA TRP A 215 1.76 15.93 13.61
C TRP A 215 2.67 15.35 14.68
N GLY A 216 2.42 15.69 15.94
CA GLY A 216 3.24 15.28 17.09
C GLY A 216 4.58 16.00 17.12
N ASP A 217 5.60 15.35 17.66
CA ASP A 217 6.98 15.86 17.76
C ASP A 217 7.83 15.58 16.49
N GLY A 218 7.28 14.81 15.55
CA GLY A 218 7.99 14.42 14.32
C GLY A 218 9.09 13.36 14.51
N GLU A 219 9.27 12.84 15.72
CA GLU A 219 10.30 11.82 16.04
C GLU A 219 9.80 10.37 15.87
N GLN A 220 8.54 10.17 15.51
CA GLN A 220 8.05 8.85 15.10
C GLN A 220 8.77 8.37 13.85
N THR A 221 9.23 7.10 13.86
CA THR A 221 10.04 6.53 12.78
C THR A 221 9.28 5.58 11.89
N ARG A 222 9.60 5.60 10.60
CA ARG A 222 9.07 4.68 9.58
C ARG A 222 10.16 4.33 8.58
N SER A 223 10.05 3.15 8.01
CA SER A 223 10.70 2.82 6.73
C SER A 223 9.70 2.96 5.58
N PHE A 224 10.17 3.27 4.38
CA PHE A 224 9.34 3.51 3.21
C PHE A 224 9.86 2.75 2.01
N CYS A 225 9.01 1.97 1.34
CA CYS A 225 9.35 1.21 0.14
C CYS A 225 8.72 1.86 -1.10
N PHE A 226 9.52 2.06 -2.13
CA PHE A 226 9.04 2.66 -3.38
C PHE A 226 8.18 1.68 -4.17
N ILE A 227 7.23 2.22 -4.92
CA ILE A 227 6.19 1.44 -5.60
C ILE A 227 6.75 0.44 -6.62
N ASP A 228 7.82 0.78 -7.35
CA ASP A 228 8.40 -0.14 -8.35
C ASP A 228 8.99 -1.39 -7.68
N ASP A 229 9.72 -1.22 -6.58
CA ASP A 229 10.20 -2.35 -5.77
C ASP A 229 9.03 -3.17 -5.18
N CYS A 230 7.94 -2.49 -4.78
CA CYS A 230 6.76 -3.16 -4.25
C CYS A 230 6.14 -4.10 -5.29
N VAL A 231 5.87 -3.64 -6.52
CA VAL A 231 5.23 -4.47 -7.55
C VAL A 231 6.16 -5.59 -8.05
N GLU A 232 7.48 -5.35 -8.11
CA GLU A 232 8.47 -6.38 -8.40
C GLU A 232 8.46 -7.46 -7.30
N GLY A 233 8.49 -7.08 -6.02
CA GLY A 233 8.44 -7.99 -4.88
C GLY A 233 7.15 -8.81 -4.83
N ILE A 234 5.99 -8.22 -5.10
CA ILE A 234 4.69 -8.91 -5.24
C ILE A 234 4.78 -9.99 -6.32
N HIS A 235 5.26 -9.63 -7.51
CA HIS A 235 5.38 -10.57 -8.62
C HIS A 235 6.36 -11.72 -8.30
N LYS A 236 7.52 -11.42 -7.70
CA LYS A 236 8.49 -12.43 -7.27
C LYS A 236 7.89 -13.41 -6.25
N LEU A 237 7.15 -12.92 -5.26
CA LEU A 237 6.48 -13.77 -4.27
C LEU A 237 5.42 -14.65 -4.91
N MET A 238 4.63 -14.13 -5.86
CA MET A 238 3.66 -14.95 -6.60
C MET A 238 4.32 -16.11 -7.35
N ARG A 239 5.58 -15.97 -7.77
CA ARG A 239 6.35 -17.02 -8.45
C ARG A 239 7.12 -17.94 -7.52
N ALA A 240 7.35 -17.52 -6.27
CA ALA A 240 8.09 -18.30 -5.28
C ALA A 240 7.27 -19.48 -4.74
N ASP A 241 7.97 -20.54 -4.36
CA ASP A 241 7.39 -21.64 -3.58
C ASP A 241 7.51 -21.35 -2.07
N PHE A 242 6.72 -20.36 -1.64
CA PHE A 242 6.71 -19.90 -0.25
C PHE A 242 5.28 -19.49 0.16
N HIS A 243 4.80 -20.04 1.27
CA HIS A 243 3.39 -19.97 1.65
C HIS A 243 3.12 -19.16 2.94
N GLU A 244 4.17 -18.90 3.72
CA GLU A 244 4.03 -18.13 4.95
C GLU A 244 3.99 -16.62 4.66
N PRO A 245 3.51 -15.79 5.61
CA PRO A 245 3.58 -14.34 5.44
C PRO A 245 5.01 -13.86 5.22
N LEU A 246 5.20 -12.90 4.32
CA LEU A 246 6.49 -12.31 3.99
C LEU A 246 6.42 -10.79 4.06
N ASN A 247 7.34 -10.16 4.80
CA ASN A 247 7.50 -8.72 4.82
C ASN A 247 7.98 -8.21 3.45
N LEU A 248 7.41 -7.10 3.01
CA LEU A 248 7.86 -6.36 1.83
C LEU A 248 7.98 -4.88 2.18
N GLY A 249 9.20 -4.42 2.40
CA GLY A 249 9.50 -3.08 2.84
C GLY A 249 10.99 -2.76 2.74
N GLN A 250 11.36 -1.57 3.16
CA GLN A 250 12.75 -1.15 3.37
C GLN A 250 13.12 -1.28 4.85
N ASP A 251 14.39 -1.49 5.16
CA ASP A 251 14.91 -1.62 6.52
C ASP A 251 15.49 -0.31 7.08
N ARG A 252 15.70 0.70 6.24
CA ARG A 252 16.15 2.04 6.67
C ARG A 252 15.01 2.85 7.24
N MET A 253 15.10 3.18 8.53
CA MET A 253 14.18 4.09 9.21
C MET A 253 14.58 5.56 9.06
N VAL A 254 13.56 6.42 8.97
CA VAL A 254 13.69 7.88 9.10
C VAL A 254 12.60 8.42 10.02
N THR A 255 12.88 9.53 10.75
CA THR A 255 11.85 10.27 11.46
C THR A 255 11.00 11.07 10.47
N ILE A 256 9.80 11.49 10.88
CA ILE A 256 8.97 12.38 10.06
C ILE A 256 9.65 13.76 9.89
N ASN A 257 10.44 14.20 10.88
CA ASN A 257 11.29 15.40 10.76
C ASN A 257 12.33 15.25 9.66
N GLN A 258 13.03 14.10 9.61
CA GLN A 258 14.00 13.79 8.54
C GLN A 258 13.32 13.68 7.17
N LEU A 259 12.15 13.05 7.11
CA LEU A 259 11.36 12.99 5.86
C LEU A 259 11.03 14.39 5.33
N ALA A 260 10.66 15.33 6.21
CA ALA A 260 10.41 16.72 5.82
C ALA A 260 11.65 17.40 5.25
N ASP A 261 12.80 17.21 5.90
CA ASP A 261 14.09 17.76 5.43
C ASP A 261 14.49 17.17 4.06
N MET A 262 14.29 15.85 3.86
CA MET A 262 14.58 15.19 2.59
C MET A 262 13.69 15.70 1.46
N VAL A 263 12.39 15.88 1.70
CA VAL A 263 11.47 16.44 0.69
C VAL A 263 11.81 17.90 0.41
N ALA A 264 12.17 18.70 1.42
CA ALA A 264 12.61 20.09 1.24
C ALA A 264 13.89 20.18 0.40
N ALA A 265 14.84 19.26 0.60
CA ALA A 265 16.05 19.16 -0.21
C ALA A 265 15.72 18.81 -1.68
N VAL A 266 14.82 17.86 -1.92
CA VAL A 266 14.34 17.53 -3.28
C VAL A 266 13.66 18.72 -3.94
N ALA A 267 12.85 19.47 -3.19
CA ALA A 267 12.14 20.66 -3.65
C ALA A 267 13.07 21.87 -3.89
N GLY A 268 14.28 21.87 -3.34
CA GLY A 268 15.22 22.99 -3.38
C GLY A 268 14.75 24.21 -2.58
N VAL A 269 14.05 24.00 -1.42
CA VAL A 269 13.52 25.07 -0.58
C VAL A 269 13.86 24.88 0.90
N ALA A 270 13.96 25.98 1.63
CA ALA A 270 14.03 25.94 3.10
C ALA A 270 12.61 25.91 3.68
N ILE A 271 12.41 25.14 4.74
CA ILE A 271 11.14 25.03 5.44
C ILE A 271 11.30 25.32 6.94
N VAL A 272 10.22 25.72 7.57
CA VAL A 272 10.09 25.87 9.03
C VAL A 272 9.10 24.81 9.52
N LYS A 273 9.57 23.81 10.26
CA LYS A 273 8.73 22.77 10.84
C LYS A 273 7.92 23.30 12.01
N LYS A 274 6.59 23.19 11.95
CA LYS A 274 5.66 23.55 13.01
C LYS A 274 4.99 22.30 13.54
N HIS A 275 5.34 21.88 14.74
CA HIS A 275 4.72 20.70 15.38
C HIS A 275 3.33 21.06 15.92
N ILE A 276 2.32 20.24 15.57
CA ILE A 276 0.93 20.42 15.96
C ILE A 276 0.35 19.10 16.50
N PRO A 277 -0.66 19.12 17.38
CA PRO A 277 -1.39 17.92 17.79
C PRO A 277 -1.99 17.19 16.58
N GLY A 278 -1.95 15.83 16.59
CA GLY A 278 -2.53 15.02 15.52
C GLY A 278 -2.27 13.53 15.72
N PRO A 279 -2.92 12.65 14.93
CA PRO A 279 -2.77 11.21 15.06
C PRO A 279 -1.38 10.76 14.57
N MET A 280 -0.56 10.23 15.48
CA MET A 280 0.81 9.79 15.17
C MET A 280 0.88 8.31 14.76
N GLY A 281 -0.10 7.49 15.16
CA GLY A 281 -0.02 6.03 15.06
C GLY A 281 1.04 5.47 16.02
N VAL A 282 1.62 4.30 15.69
CA VAL A 282 2.70 3.69 16.48
C VAL A 282 3.96 4.56 16.48
N ARG A 283 4.79 4.47 17.52
CA ARG A 283 5.99 5.30 17.68
C ARG A 283 7.10 4.93 16.68
N GLY A 284 7.33 3.64 16.45
CA GLY A 284 8.31 3.14 15.47
C GLY A 284 7.76 1.96 14.68
N ARG A 285 8.13 1.86 13.40
CA ARG A 285 7.82 0.70 12.57
C ARG A 285 8.89 0.50 11.50
N ASN A 286 9.50 -0.69 11.52
CA ASN A 286 10.52 -1.08 10.56
C ASN A 286 10.30 -2.52 10.08
N SER A 287 10.82 -2.86 8.92
CA SER A 287 10.80 -4.21 8.35
C SER A 287 12.12 -4.92 8.59
N ASP A 288 12.09 -6.15 9.08
CA ASP A 288 13.23 -7.07 8.92
C ASP A 288 13.09 -7.77 7.57
N ASN A 289 14.06 -7.57 6.69
CA ASN A 289 14.05 -8.12 5.33
C ASN A 289 14.89 -9.42 5.19
N THR A 290 15.29 -10.04 6.32
CA THR A 290 16.12 -11.26 6.29
C THR A 290 15.41 -12.39 5.56
N LEU A 291 14.15 -12.65 5.89
CA LEU A 291 13.35 -13.70 5.24
C LEU A 291 13.07 -13.37 3.77
N LEU A 292 12.80 -12.10 3.45
CA LEU A 292 12.60 -11.63 2.07
C LEU A 292 13.81 -11.98 1.18
N ARG A 293 15.03 -11.66 1.66
CA ARG A 293 16.28 -11.98 0.93
C ARG A 293 16.49 -13.49 0.77
N GLN A 294 16.19 -14.27 1.80
CA GLN A 294 16.32 -15.72 1.77
C GLN A 294 15.36 -16.38 0.78
N VAL A 295 14.10 -15.95 0.77
CA VAL A 295 13.04 -16.53 -0.05
C VAL A 295 13.11 -16.10 -1.50
N LEU A 296 13.34 -14.80 -1.75
CA LEU A 296 13.28 -14.23 -3.10
C LEU A 296 14.64 -14.04 -3.76
N GLY A 297 15.76 -14.19 -3.03
CA GLY A 297 17.10 -13.84 -3.53
C GLY A 297 17.19 -12.38 -3.98
N TRP A 298 16.33 -11.52 -3.43
CA TRP A 298 16.12 -10.14 -3.85
C TRP A 298 15.68 -9.26 -2.66
N GLU A 299 15.89 -7.97 -2.77
CA GLU A 299 15.38 -6.96 -1.84
C GLU A 299 15.10 -5.64 -2.56
N PRO A 300 14.26 -4.74 -2.00
CA PRO A 300 14.04 -3.41 -2.52
C PRO A 300 15.34 -2.61 -2.65
N ARG A 301 15.54 -1.92 -3.78
CA ARG A 301 16.79 -1.25 -4.12
C ARG A 301 16.67 0.26 -4.28
N ILE A 302 15.46 0.77 -4.54
CA ILE A 302 15.23 2.20 -4.76
C ILE A 302 15.29 2.90 -3.41
N SER A 303 16.24 3.82 -3.25
CA SER A 303 16.41 4.59 -2.02
C SER A 303 15.21 5.52 -1.78
N LEU A 304 15.02 5.95 -0.53
CA LEU A 304 13.97 6.92 -0.19
C LEU A 304 14.16 8.24 -0.95
N GLU A 305 15.40 8.71 -1.06
CA GLU A 305 15.76 9.92 -1.81
C GLU A 305 15.39 9.82 -3.29
N GLU A 306 15.73 8.70 -3.93
CA GLU A 306 15.39 8.46 -5.33
C GLU A 306 13.86 8.36 -5.53
N GLY A 307 13.16 7.65 -4.66
CA GLY A 307 11.70 7.54 -4.70
C GLY A 307 11.02 8.89 -4.48
N LEU A 308 11.53 9.73 -3.56
CA LEU A 308 11.03 11.10 -3.35
C LEU A 308 11.30 11.99 -4.56
N ALA A 309 12.48 11.90 -5.19
CA ALA A 309 12.81 12.65 -6.39
C ALA A 309 11.88 12.30 -7.58
N ARG A 310 11.34 11.08 -7.62
CA ARG A 310 10.35 10.66 -8.63
C ARG A 310 8.91 11.05 -8.24
N THR A 311 8.60 11.13 -6.94
CA THR A 311 7.23 11.39 -6.43
C THR A 311 6.94 12.88 -6.33
N TYR A 312 7.88 13.67 -5.84
CA TYR A 312 7.70 15.10 -5.54
C TYR A 312 7.27 15.92 -6.76
N PRO A 313 7.93 15.84 -7.95
CA PRO A 313 7.55 16.67 -9.11
C PRO A 313 6.11 16.42 -9.57
N TRP A 314 5.64 15.18 -9.48
CA TRP A 314 4.25 14.83 -9.79
C TRP A 314 3.28 15.52 -8.83
N ILE A 315 3.54 15.47 -7.50
CA ILE A 315 2.69 16.15 -6.50
C ILE A 315 2.79 17.67 -6.64
N GLU A 316 3.98 18.23 -6.90
CA GLU A 316 4.17 19.67 -7.08
C GLU A 316 3.30 20.21 -8.24
N THR A 317 3.21 19.47 -9.35
CA THR A 317 2.33 19.81 -10.46
C THR A 317 0.87 19.88 -10.02
N LEU A 318 0.37 18.87 -9.33
CA LEU A 318 -1.02 18.81 -8.85
C LEU A 318 -1.35 19.90 -7.81
N VAL A 319 -0.40 20.21 -6.94
CA VAL A 319 -0.55 21.35 -5.99
C VAL A 319 -0.60 22.67 -6.75
N GLY A 320 0.25 22.85 -7.76
CA GLY A 320 0.26 24.04 -8.61
C GLY A 320 -1.09 24.28 -9.31
N GLU A 321 -1.68 23.23 -9.88
CA GLU A 321 -3.00 23.29 -10.50
C GLU A 321 -4.09 23.71 -9.49
N LYS A 322 -4.06 23.21 -8.26
CA LYS A 322 -4.99 23.61 -7.20
C LYS A 322 -4.81 25.06 -6.78
N VAL A 323 -3.57 25.52 -6.62
CA VAL A 323 -3.27 26.92 -6.25
C VAL A 323 -3.75 27.88 -7.34
N LEU A 324 -3.52 27.55 -8.61
CA LEU A 324 -4.01 28.35 -9.73
C LEU A 324 -5.54 28.38 -9.80
N ALA A 325 -6.20 27.24 -9.59
CA ALA A 325 -7.66 27.17 -9.58
C ALA A 325 -8.29 28.00 -8.45
N ALA A 326 -7.66 28.01 -7.26
CA ALA A 326 -8.11 28.83 -6.13
C ALA A 326 -7.89 30.34 -6.33
N SER A 327 -6.96 30.72 -7.21
CA SER A 327 -6.63 32.12 -7.53
C SER A 327 -7.48 32.68 -8.68
N ALA A 328 -8.21 31.83 -9.41
CA ALA A 328 -9.06 32.26 -10.51
C ALA A 328 -10.28 33.03 -9.96
N PRO A 329 -10.61 34.23 -10.51
CA PRO A 329 -11.78 34.99 -10.06
C PRO A 329 -13.05 34.15 -10.31
N THR A 330 -13.85 33.97 -9.27
CA THR A 330 -15.21 33.41 -9.39
C THR A 330 -16.01 34.24 -10.41
N ARG A 331 -16.33 33.67 -11.54
CA ARG A 331 -17.19 34.30 -12.55
C ARG A 331 -18.65 34.28 -12.09
#